data_41e81ff4fca1af14a12ffad33b531493
#
_entry.id   41e81ff4fca1af14a12ffad33b531493
#
_cell.length_a   1.000
_cell.length_b   1.000
_cell.length_c   1.000
_cell.angle_alpha   90.00
_cell.angle_beta   90.00
_cell.angle_gamma   90.00
#
_symmetry.space_group_name_H-M   'P 1'
#
loop_
_entity.id
_entity.type
_entity.pdbx_description
1 polymer ?
#
loop_
_entity_poly.entity_id
_entity_poly.type
_entity_poly.pdbx_seq_one_letter_code
_entity_poly.pdbx_strand_id
1 'polypeptide(L)'
;MSAQLDNNSRNTDKGTVDIISLKTTKRAEKTSSIELKGNNGFKNAFDKEKEKLKRKKSESDFNNKGILTTAKLNEERFLKAFKKINGQYIYPKIDQDLGSFRTNSKSVNIICRDFQYPDGDRVTILINDVPVIQNIVLQQNYQKFNIPLDIGINRIAFKALNQGSSGPNTAAFKVYNDAGVLISSNEWNLATGAKATLVIAKDK
;
A
#
# COMPACT_ATOMS: atom_id res chain seq x y z
N MET A 1 12.30 57.93 -14.80
CA MET A 1 11.94 58.45 -13.45
C MET A 1 12.54 57.48 -12.44
N SER A 2 13.26 58.08 -11.51
CA SER A 2 14.26 57.48 -10.65
C SER A 2 13.70 56.52 -9.59
N ALA A 3 14.38 55.42 -9.38
CA ALA A 3 14.21 54.58 -8.20
C ALA A 3 15.05 55.15 -7.05
N GLN A 4 14.43 55.40 -5.93
CA GLN A 4 15.13 55.82 -4.71
C GLN A 4 15.45 54.57 -3.88
N LEU A 5 16.74 54.42 -3.58
CA LEU A 5 17.31 53.59 -2.54
C LEU A 5 17.14 54.32 -1.19
N ASP A 6 16.43 53.75 -0.26
CA ASP A 6 16.47 54.20 1.13
C ASP A 6 17.51 53.37 1.91
N ASN A 7 18.58 54.09 2.19
CA ASN A 7 19.61 53.76 3.16
C ASN A 7 19.08 54.12 4.56
N ASN A 8 18.95 53.22 5.47
CA ASN A 8 18.86 53.61 6.89
C ASN A 8 19.81 52.79 7.76
N SER A 9 20.57 53.54 8.47
CA SER A 9 21.78 53.33 9.18
C SER A 9 21.66 52.55 10.45
N ARG A 10 22.74 51.81 10.72
CA ARG A 10 23.48 51.62 11.97
C ARG A 10 22.71 51.49 13.26
N ASN A 11 22.82 50.27 13.81
CA ASN A 11 23.08 50.15 15.26
C ASN A 11 24.23 49.18 15.47
N THR A 12 25.28 49.74 16.07
CA THR A 12 26.52 49.05 16.47
C THR A 12 26.29 48.40 17.82
N ASP A 13 26.06 47.10 17.82
CA ASP A 13 26.28 46.30 19.01
C ASP A 13 27.59 45.53 18.87
N LYS A 14 28.54 45.90 19.69
CA LYS A 14 29.81 45.19 19.84
C LYS A 14 29.56 43.86 20.58
N GLY A 15 29.16 42.88 19.88
CA GLY A 15 29.26 41.51 20.32
C GLY A 15 30.69 41.01 20.06
N THR A 16 31.42 40.78 21.12
CA THR A 16 32.71 40.10 21.11
C THR A 16 32.52 38.71 20.52
N VAL A 17 32.99 38.53 19.33
CA VAL A 17 33.03 37.19 18.69
C VAL A 17 34.21 36.48 19.34
N ASP A 18 33.93 35.55 20.24
CA ASP A 18 34.91 34.59 20.72
C ASP A 18 35.32 33.72 19.50
N ILE A 19 36.53 34.03 19.05
CA ILE A 19 37.21 33.21 18.04
C ILE A 19 37.51 31.87 18.68
N ILE A 20 36.64 30.88 18.46
CA ILE A 20 36.95 29.49 18.78
C ILE A 20 38.16 29.09 17.92
N SER A 21 39.32 29.17 18.55
CA SER A 21 40.55 28.62 17.98
C SER A 21 40.33 27.14 17.74
N LEU A 22 40.08 26.75 16.48
CA LEU A 22 40.11 25.37 16.05
C LEU A 22 41.51 24.86 16.32
N LYS A 23 41.69 24.11 17.40
CA LYS A 23 42.90 23.31 17.61
C LYS A 23 43.11 22.47 16.38
N THR A 24 44.20 22.73 15.69
CA THR A 24 44.69 21.93 14.57
C THR A 24 44.56 20.46 14.90
N THR A 25 43.60 19.82 14.26
CA THR A 25 43.49 18.38 14.26
C THR A 25 44.81 17.83 13.78
N LYS A 26 45.49 17.04 14.61
CA LYS A 26 46.66 16.31 14.24
C LYS A 26 46.41 15.65 12.89
N ARG A 27 47.24 16.01 11.92
CA ARG A 27 47.26 15.37 10.60
C ARG A 27 47.27 13.86 10.86
N ALA A 28 46.22 13.17 10.44
CA ALA A 28 46.16 11.73 10.52
C ALA A 28 47.41 11.20 9.84
N GLU A 29 48.27 10.50 10.59
CA GLU A 29 49.37 9.78 10.01
C GLU A 29 48.80 8.92 8.89
N LYS A 30 49.40 9.04 7.70
CA LYS A 30 49.12 8.13 6.59
C LYS A 30 49.36 6.73 7.15
N THR A 31 48.30 6.05 7.49
CA THR A 31 48.36 4.61 7.67
C THR A 31 48.96 4.05 6.41
N SER A 32 50.11 3.37 6.58
CA SER A 32 50.81 2.67 5.50
C SER A 32 49.76 1.98 4.64
N SER A 33 49.75 2.28 3.36
CA SER A 33 48.94 1.60 2.39
C SER A 33 49.08 0.10 2.64
N ILE A 34 48.02 -0.54 3.11
CA ILE A 34 47.97 -1.99 3.12
C ILE A 34 48.06 -2.37 1.64
N GLU A 35 49.25 -2.82 1.22
CA GLU A 35 49.40 -3.47 -0.06
C GLU A 35 48.46 -4.68 -0.07
N LEU A 36 47.31 -4.52 -0.68
CA LEU A 36 46.41 -5.61 -1.03
C LEU A 36 47.18 -6.47 -2.08
N LYS A 37 48.06 -7.33 -1.60
CA LYS A 37 48.66 -8.39 -2.42
C LYS A 37 47.53 -9.31 -2.89
N GLY A 38 47.08 -9.10 -4.10
CA GLY A 38 46.20 -9.99 -4.84
C GLY A 38 44.95 -9.30 -5.36
N ASN A 39 44.78 -9.30 -6.67
CA ASN A 39 43.59 -8.88 -7.42
C ASN A 39 42.30 -9.63 -7.05
N ASN A 40 42.32 -10.52 -6.07
CA ASN A 40 41.24 -11.43 -5.71
C ASN A 40 40.39 -10.95 -4.52
N GLY A 41 40.83 -9.97 -3.73
CA GLY A 41 40.13 -9.52 -2.54
C GLY A 41 38.73 -8.95 -2.85
N PHE A 42 38.63 -8.10 -3.86
CA PHE A 42 37.39 -7.51 -4.30
C PHE A 42 36.49 -8.56 -4.96
N LYS A 43 37.04 -9.44 -5.76
CA LYS A 43 36.31 -10.54 -6.39
C LYS A 43 35.76 -11.51 -5.36
N ASN A 44 36.54 -11.88 -4.36
CA ASN A 44 36.10 -12.75 -3.27
C ASN A 44 35.00 -12.09 -2.39
N ALA A 45 35.09 -10.79 -2.14
CA ALA A 45 34.05 -10.04 -1.44
C ALA A 45 32.76 -9.95 -2.27
N PHE A 46 32.89 -9.68 -3.56
CA PHE A 46 31.76 -9.64 -4.50
C PHE A 46 31.08 -11.01 -4.64
N ASP A 47 31.85 -12.07 -4.77
CA ASP A 47 31.32 -13.44 -4.89
C ASP A 47 30.62 -13.88 -3.61
N LYS A 48 31.16 -13.55 -2.43
CA LYS A 48 30.50 -13.79 -1.12
C LYS A 48 29.19 -13.04 -0.98
N GLU A 49 29.14 -11.77 -1.39
CA GLU A 49 27.90 -10.97 -1.32
C GLU A 49 26.87 -11.47 -2.34
N LYS A 50 27.31 -11.86 -3.51
CA LYS A 50 26.47 -12.49 -4.55
C LYS A 50 25.89 -13.82 -4.10
N GLU A 51 26.66 -14.66 -3.42
CA GLU A 51 26.16 -15.90 -2.82
C GLU A 51 25.16 -15.63 -1.69
N LYS A 52 25.42 -14.64 -0.84
CA LYS A 52 24.54 -14.24 0.24
C LYS A 52 23.19 -13.69 -0.28
N LEU A 53 23.23 -12.92 -1.36
CA LEU A 53 22.03 -12.45 -2.06
C LEU A 53 21.25 -13.60 -2.71
N LYS A 54 21.95 -14.57 -3.33
CA LYS A 54 21.32 -15.77 -3.88
C LYS A 54 20.66 -16.62 -2.80
N ARG A 55 21.31 -16.80 -1.64
CA ARG A 55 20.74 -17.51 -0.49
C ARG A 55 19.51 -16.78 0.04
N LYS A 56 19.58 -15.47 0.28
CA LYS A 56 18.42 -14.67 0.70
C LYS A 56 17.25 -14.75 -0.29
N LYS A 57 17.54 -14.72 -1.59
CA LYS A 57 16.53 -14.87 -2.62
C LYS A 57 15.92 -16.26 -2.63
N SER A 58 16.73 -17.32 -2.50
CA SER A 58 16.24 -18.70 -2.45
C SER A 58 15.44 -18.99 -1.17
N GLU A 59 15.85 -18.43 -0.01
CA GLU A 59 15.08 -18.52 1.25
C GLU A 59 13.75 -17.75 1.15
N SER A 60 13.76 -16.57 0.53
CA SER A 60 12.55 -15.81 0.25
C SER A 60 11.62 -16.56 -0.71
N ASP A 61 12.17 -17.14 -1.77
CA ASP A 61 11.42 -17.95 -2.74
C ASP A 61 10.90 -19.25 -2.14
N PHE A 62 11.63 -19.85 -1.19
CA PHE A 62 11.22 -21.05 -0.48
C PHE A 62 10.10 -20.74 0.53
N ASN A 63 10.23 -19.65 1.28
CA ASN A 63 9.20 -19.19 2.23
C ASN A 63 7.93 -18.71 1.51
N ASN A 64 8.04 -18.26 0.26
CA ASN A 64 6.90 -17.88 -0.59
C ASN A 64 6.32 -19.06 -1.42
N LYS A 65 6.99 -20.21 -1.47
CA LYS A 65 6.53 -21.43 -2.14
C LYS A 65 5.55 -22.19 -1.25
N GLY A 66 4.32 -21.73 -1.14
CA GLY A 66 3.31 -22.56 -0.51
C GLY A 66 2.11 -21.85 0.06
N ILE A 67 2.18 -20.57 0.33
CA ILE A 67 1.01 -19.82 0.77
C ILE A 67 0.63 -18.84 -0.33
N LEU A 68 -0.09 -19.33 -1.33
CA LEU A 68 -0.82 -18.46 -2.23
C LEU A 68 -1.93 -17.80 -1.42
N THR A 69 -1.71 -16.55 -1.02
CA THR A 69 -2.78 -15.75 -0.41
C THR A 69 -3.92 -15.63 -1.42
N THR A 70 -5.15 -15.57 -0.94
CA THR A 70 -6.34 -15.37 -1.78
C THR A 70 -6.18 -14.13 -2.68
N ALA A 71 -5.54 -13.09 -2.17
CA ALA A 71 -5.21 -11.88 -2.94
C ALA A 71 -4.30 -12.19 -4.14
N LYS A 72 -3.23 -12.96 -3.95
CA LYS A 72 -2.30 -13.32 -5.04
C LYS A 72 -2.94 -14.25 -6.08
N LEU A 73 -3.80 -15.18 -5.64
CA LEU A 73 -4.58 -16.01 -6.57
C LEU A 73 -5.55 -15.17 -7.41
N ASN A 74 -6.19 -14.19 -6.79
CA ASN A 74 -7.10 -13.28 -7.49
C ASN A 74 -6.36 -12.38 -8.48
N GLU A 75 -5.19 -11.86 -8.09
CA GLU A 75 -4.31 -11.10 -8.98
C GLU A 75 -3.87 -11.93 -10.19
N GLU A 76 -3.40 -13.17 -9.98
CA GLU A 76 -3.01 -14.06 -11.07
C GLU A 76 -4.18 -14.39 -12.01
N ARG A 77 -5.37 -14.65 -11.46
CA ARG A 77 -6.60 -14.87 -12.27
C ARG A 77 -6.95 -13.64 -13.10
N PHE A 78 -6.86 -12.45 -12.49
CA PHE A 78 -7.10 -11.18 -13.15
C PHE A 78 -6.11 -10.99 -14.30
N LEU A 79 -4.81 -11.15 -14.06
CA LEU A 79 -3.75 -11.00 -15.06
C LEU A 79 -3.89 -12.03 -16.20
N LYS A 80 -4.21 -13.29 -15.89
CA LYS A 80 -4.44 -14.33 -16.92
C LYS A 80 -5.67 -14.08 -17.79
N ALA A 81 -6.69 -13.47 -17.23
CA ALA A 81 -7.93 -13.16 -17.95
C ALA A 81 -7.89 -11.81 -18.67
N PHE A 82 -6.81 -11.06 -18.48
CA PHE A 82 -6.60 -9.77 -19.11
C PHE A 82 -6.37 -9.93 -20.61
N LYS A 83 -7.28 -9.40 -21.42
CA LYS A 83 -7.20 -9.49 -22.89
C LYS A 83 -7.13 -8.10 -23.52
N LYS A 84 -6.33 -7.99 -24.57
CA LYS A 84 -6.32 -6.83 -25.44
C LYS A 84 -7.08 -7.17 -26.71
N ILE A 85 -8.21 -6.51 -26.95
CA ILE A 85 -9.01 -6.69 -28.14
C ILE A 85 -9.04 -5.33 -28.88
N ASN A 86 -8.67 -5.33 -30.16
CA ASN A 86 -8.62 -4.13 -31.00
C ASN A 86 -7.84 -2.95 -30.36
N GLY A 87 -6.74 -3.28 -29.67
CA GLY A 87 -5.91 -2.26 -29.02
C GLY A 87 -6.43 -1.77 -27.66
N GLN A 88 -7.66 -2.08 -27.29
CA GLN A 88 -8.24 -1.73 -26.00
C GLN A 88 -8.12 -2.86 -24.99
N TYR A 89 -7.85 -2.49 -23.74
CA TYR A 89 -7.81 -3.44 -22.65
C TYR A 89 -9.23 -3.74 -22.15
N ILE A 90 -9.60 -5.01 -22.18
CA ILE A 90 -10.87 -5.49 -21.63
C ILE A 90 -10.57 -6.16 -20.29
N TYR A 91 -11.08 -5.56 -19.21
CA TYR A 91 -10.95 -6.11 -17.87
C TYR A 91 -11.94 -7.25 -17.69
N PRO A 92 -11.48 -8.45 -17.30
CA PRO A 92 -12.37 -9.58 -17.10
C PRO A 92 -13.27 -9.33 -15.88
N LYS A 93 -14.55 -9.65 -16.03
CA LYS A 93 -15.50 -9.62 -14.93
C LYS A 93 -15.29 -10.87 -14.06
N ILE A 94 -14.37 -10.78 -13.12
CA ILE A 94 -14.04 -11.84 -12.16
C ILE A 94 -14.35 -11.33 -10.77
N ASP A 95 -15.18 -12.09 -10.04
CA ASP A 95 -15.45 -11.81 -8.64
C ASP A 95 -14.25 -12.18 -7.78
N GLN A 96 -13.99 -11.38 -6.75
CA GLN A 96 -12.86 -11.54 -5.85
C GLN A 96 -13.35 -12.00 -4.47
N ASP A 97 -12.73 -13.04 -3.92
CA ASP A 97 -12.95 -13.48 -2.56
C ASP A 97 -12.00 -12.73 -1.61
N LEU A 98 -12.56 -12.06 -0.61
CA LEU A 98 -11.84 -11.31 0.41
C LEU A 98 -11.66 -12.11 1.71
N GLY A 99 -12.08 -13.36 1.73
CA GLY A 99 -11.97 -14.27 2.85
C GLY A 99 -13.22 -14.39 3.70
N SER A 100 -13.13 -15.23 4.74
CA SER A 100 -14.19 -15.49 5.70
C SER A 100 -13.67 -15.41 7.13
N PHE A 101 -14.46 -14.84 8.04
CA PHE A 101 -14.09 -14.55 9.41
C PHE A 101 -15.23 -14.87 10.37
N ARG A 102 -14.87 -15.09 11.65
CA ARG A 102 -15.86 -15.25 12.74
C ARG A 102 -15.74 -14.08 13.71
N THR A 103 -16.87 -13.65 14.26
CA THR A 103 -16.92 -12.57 15.26
C THR A 103 -18.18 -12.68 16.10
N ASN A 104 -18.11 -12.21 17.36
CA ASN A 104 -19.28 -12.04 18.24
C ASN A 104 -19.76 -10.59 18.24
N SER A 105 -19.20 -9.73 17.39
CA SER A 105 -19.51 -8.31 17.31
C SER A 105 -20.93 -8.07 16.79
N LYS A 106 -21.59 -7.03 17.29
CA LYS A 106 -22.90 -6.62 16.80
C LYS A 106 -22.84 -5.99 15.41
N SER A 107 -21.72 -5.34 15.12
CA SER A 107 -21.45 -4.70 13.83
C SER A 107 -19.99 -4.76 13.46
N VAL A 108 -19.67 -4.45 12.21
CA VAL A 108 -18.30 -4.21 11.76
C VAL A 108 -18.20 -2.81 11.16
N ASN A 109 -17.05 -2.20 11.36
CA ASN A 109 -16.68 -0.94 10.73
C ASN A 109 -15.80 -1.23 9.54
N ILE A 110 -16.30 -0.96 8.35
CA ILE A 110 -15.56 -1.06 7.11
C ILE A 110 -15.02 0.33 6.76
N ILE A 111 -13.72 0.44 6.55
CA ILE A 111 -13.13 1.63 5.97
C ILE A 111 -12.54 1.28 4.62
N CYS A 112 -12.83 2.09 3.61
CA CYS A 112 -12.28 1.90 2.28
C CYS A 112 -11.87 3.22 1.65
N ARG A 113 -10.93 3.14 0.71
CA ARG A 113 -10.44 4.27 -0.08
C ARG A 113 -10.01 3.78 -1.45
N ASP A 114 -9.94 4.67 -2.41
CA ASP A 114 -9.16 4.42 -3.60
C ASP A 114 -7.67 4.36 -3.22
N PHE A 115 -6.96 3.29 -3.59
CA PHE A 115 -5.56 3.16 -3.20
C PHE A 115 -4.58 3.62 -4.30
N GLN A 116 -5.07 3.78 -5.52
CA GLN A 116 -4.27 4.28 -6.63
C GLN A 116 -4.51 5.79 -6.82
N TYR A 117 -5.24 6.16 -7.82
CA TYR A 117 -5.56 7.54 -8.15
C TYR A 117 -7.07 7.71 -8.19
N PRO A 118 -7.65 8.63 -7.38
CA PRO A 118 -9.08 8.84 -7.36
C PRO A 118 -9.58 9.35 -8.71
N ASP A 119 -10.07 8.44 -9.53
CA ASP A 119 -10.48 8.69 -10.90
C ASP A 119 -12.00 8.56 -11.11
N GLY A 120 -12.74 8.48 -10.00
CA GLY A 120 -14.19 8.40 -9.98
C GLY A 120 -14.74 6.99 -9.87
N ASP A 121 -13.96 6.05 -9.36
CA ASP A 121 -14.41 4.71 -9.02
C ASP A 121 -15.62 4.72 -8.09
N ARG A 122 -16.65 3.93 -8.42
CA ARG A 122 -17.89 3.85 -7.68
C ARG A 122 -18.23 2.42 -7.33
N VAL A 123 -18.73 2.23 -6.09
CA VAL A 123 -19.13 0.92 -5.59
C VAL A 123 -20.48 0.99 -4.88
N THR A 124 -21.10 -0.18 -4.73
CA THR A 124 -22.27 -0.40 -3.88
C THR A 124 -21.93 -1.48 -2.88
N ILE A 125 -22.25 -1.28 -1.61
CA ILE A 125 -22.16 -2.30 -0.56
C ILE A 125 -23.46 -3.05 -0.49
N LEU A 126 -23.38 -4.38 -0.60
CA LEU A 126 -24.50 -5.29 -0.44
C LEU A 126 -24.29 -6.14 0.82
N ILE A 127 -25.37 -6.44 1.52
CA ILE A 127 -25.41 -7.44 2.60
C ILE A 127 -26.39 -8.52 2.19
N ASN A 128 -25.94 -9.76 2.14
CA ASN A 128 -26.76 -10.89 1.69
C ASN A 128 -27.47 -10.61 0.35
N ASP A 129 -26.71 -10.02 -0.59
CA ASP A 129 -27.13 -9.58 -1.92
C ASP A 129 -28.15 -8.40 -1.95
N VAL A 130 -28.52 -7.84 -0.80
CA VAL A 130 -29.37 -6.64 -0.71
C VAL A 130 -28.49 -5.39 -0.68
N PRO A 131 -28.67 -4.40 -1.57
CA PRO A 131 -27.93 -3.15 -1.55
C PRO A 131 -28.28 -2.32 -0.31
N VAL A 132 -27.27 -1.99 0.51
CA VAL A 132 -27.47 -1.20 1.74
C VAL A 132 -26.87 0.19 1.63
N ILE A 133 -25.74 0.35 0.94
CA ILE A 133 -25.15 1.65 0.68
C ILE A 133 -24.79 1.71 -0.81
N GLN A 134 -25.43 2.63 -1.51
CA GLN A 134 -25.33 2.69 -2.96
C GLN A 134 -24.50 3.88 -3.43
N ASN A 135 -23.86 3.72 -4.57
CA ASN A 135 -23.20 4.79 -5.31
C ASN A 135 -22.12 5.54 -4.50
N ILE A 136 -21.31 4.79 -3.77
CA ILE A 136 -20.17 5.34 -3.03
C ILE A 136 -19.08 5.70 -4.06
N VAL A 137 -18.68 6.95 -4.10
CA VAL A 137 -17.50 7.40 -4.85
C VAL A 137 -16.27 7.15 -3.97
N LEU A 138 -15.35 6.32 -4.42
CA LEU A 138 -14.11 6.05 -3.69
C LEU A 138 -13.22 7.30 -3.71
N GLN A 139 -12.71 7.67 -2.54
CA GLN A 139 -11.87 8.84 -2.35
C GLN A 139 -10.46 8.42 -1.95
N GLN A 140 -9.51 9.34 -2.05
CA GLN A 140 -8.14 9.11 -1.57
C GLN A 140 -8.08 8.87 -0.05
N ASN A 141 -8.97 9.53 0.71
CA ASN A 141 -9.09 9.34 2.14
C ASN A 141 -10.03 8.19 2.47
N TYR A 142 -9.73 7.48 3.57
CA TYR A 142 -10.61 6.42 4.05
C TYR A 142 -12.00 6.94 4.41
N GLN A 143 -13.01 6.31 3.84
CA GLN A 143 -14.42 6.49 4.17
C GLN A 143 -14.87 5.34 5.07
N LYS A 144 -15.65 5.63 6.12
CA LYS A 144 -16.08 4.65 7.13
C LYS A 144 -17.55 4.33 6.98
N PHE A 145 -17.85 3.03 7.01
CA PHE A 145 -19.21 2.49 6.95
C PHE A 145 -19.39 1.51 8.11
N ASN A 146 -20.45 1.71 8.91
CA ASN A 146 -20.83 0.78 9.95
C ASN A 146 -21.88 -0.19 9.39
N ILE A 147 -21.62 -1.49 9.49
CA ILE A 147 -22.48 -2.55 8.97
C ILE A 147 -22.95 -3.41 10.15
N PRO A 148 -24.24 -3.40 10.47
CA PRO A 148 -24.80 -4.32 11.47
C PRO A 148 -24.70 -5.75 10.96
N LEU A 149 -24.48 -6.70 11.88
CA LEU A 149 -24.40 -8.12 11.58
C LEU A 149 -25.57 -8.87 12.21
N ASP A 150 -26.22 -9.69 11.41
CA ASP A 150 -27.21 -10.66 11.88
C ASP A 150 -26.50 -11.91 12.42
N ILE A 151 -27.15 -12.63 13.36
CA ILE A 151 -26.65 -13.92 13.84
C ILE A 151 -26.59 -14.89 12.65
N GLY A 152 -25.48 -15.61 12.51
CA GLY A 152 -25.24 -16.49 11.41
C GLY A 152 -24.33 -15.86 10.33
N ILE A 153 -24.56 -16.21 9.08
CA ILE A 153 -23.68 -15.82 7.96
C ILE A 153 -24.12 -14.50 7.36
N ASN A 154 -23.21 -13.53 7.36
CA ASN A 154 -23.36 -12.25 6.69
C ASN A 154 -22.41 -12.21 5.50
N ARG A 155 -22.94 -12.14 4.30
CA ARG A 155 -22.17 -11.95 3.07
C ARG A 155 -22.13 -10.47 2.73
N ILE A 156 -20.99 -9.85 2.90
CA ILE A 156 -20.76 -8.44 2.56
C ILE A 156 -20.07 -8.38 1.21
N ALA A 157 -20.69 -7.74 0.23
CA ALA A 157 -20.13 -7.64 -1.11
C ALA A 157 -20.01 -6.18 -1.54
N PHE A 158 -18.88 -5.86 -2.19
CA PHE A 158 -18.64 -4.59 -2.86
C PHE A 158 -18.79 -4.80 -4.35
N LYS A 159 -19.81 -4.23 -4.95
CA LYS A 159 -20.04 -4.30 -6.39
C LYS A 159 -19.50 -3.07 -7.08
N ALA A 160 -18.56 -3.26 -8.00
CA ALA A 160 -18.05 -2.17 -8.84
C ALA A 160 -19.14 -1.68 -9.80
N LEU A 161 -19.42 -0.37 -9.79
CA LEU A 161 -20.40 0.24 -10.68
C LEU A 161 -19.76 0.76 -11.96
N ASN A 162 -18.51 1.16 -11.89
CA ASN A 162 -17.67 1.65 -13.00
C ASN A 162 -16.21 1.30 -12.74
N GLN A 163 -15.34 1.74 -13.63
CA GLN A 163 -13.88 1.56 -13.55
C GLN A 163 -13.14 2.90 -13.58
N GLY A 164 -13.82 3.97 -13.16
CA GLY A 164 -13.26 5.31 -13.22
C GLY A 164 -12.88 5.74 -14.64
N SER A 165 -11.90 6.60 -14.77
CA SER A 165 -11.34 7.04 -16.04
C SER A 165 -10.11 6.22 -16.48
N SER A 166 -9.53 5.43 -15.60
CA SER A 166 -8.25 4.74 -15.80
C SER A 166 -8.17 3.41 -15.07
N GLY A 167 -8.32 2.33 -15.78
CA GLY A 167 -8.04 1.00 -15.24
C GLY A 167 -9.24 0.28 -14.63
N PRO A 168 -9.02 -0.74 -13.79
CA PRO A 168 -10.09 -1.39 -13.05
C PRO A 168 -10.54 -0.50 -11.88
N ASN A 169 -11.73 -0.79 -11.32
CA ASN A 169 -12.16 -0.22 -10.05
C ASN A 169 -11.22 -0.71 -8.93
N THR A 170 -10.54 0.21 -8.28
CA THR A 170 -9.51 -0.12 -7.29
C THR A 170 -9.87 0.38 -5.90
N ALA A 171 -9.73 -0.46 -4.89
CA ALA A 171 -9.82 0.01 -3.51
C ALA A 171 -8.99 -0.81 -2.54
N ALA A 172 -8.47 -0.12 -1.52
CA ALA A 172 -7.99 -0.70 -0.29
C ALA A 172 -9.08 -0.61 0.78
N PHE A 173 -9.32 -1.70 1.50
CA PHE A 173 -10.28 -1.70 2.58
C PHE A 173 -9.73 -2.38 3.83
N LYS A 174 -10.28 -2.00 4.96
CA LYS A 174 -10.03 -2.63 6.26
C LYS A 174 -11.35 -2.82 6.98
N VAL A 175 -11.46 -3.93 7.70
CA VAL A 175 -12.63 -4.27 8.50
C VAL A 175 -12.23 -4.37 9.95
N TYR A 176 -12.90 -3.64 10.80
CA TYR A 176 -12.70 -3.66 12.24
C TYR A 176 -13.96 -4.16 12.91
N ASN A 177 -13.82 -4.88 14.01
CA ASN A 177 -14.95 -5.21 14.86
C ASN A 177 -15.42 -3.98 15.67
N ASP A 178 -16.48 -4.14 16.47
CA ASP A 178 -17.00 -3.09 17.34
C ASP A 178 -16.05 -2.67 18.46
N ALA A 179 -15.11 -3.55 18.84
CA ALA A 179 -14.02 -3.26 19.77
C ALA A 179 -12.83 -2.55 19.12
N GLY A 180 -12.87 -2.27 17.80
CA GLY A 180 -11.79 -1.62 17.07
C GLY A 180 -10.64 -2.55 16.68
N VAL A 181 -10.79 -3.87 16.82
CA VAL A 181 -9.78 -4.84 16.39
C VAL A 181 -9.88 -5.07 14.89
N LEU A 182 -8.75 -5.04 14.19
CA LEU A 182 -8.68 -5.31 12.76
C LEU A 182 -8.98 -6.79 12.49
N ILE A 183 -10.01 -7.06 11.69
CA ILE A 183 -10.42 -8.40 11.27
C ILE A 183 -9.80 -8.75 9.91
N SER A 184 -9.86 -7.82 8.96
CA SER A 184 -9.42 -8.03 7.59
C SER A 184 -8.85 -6.76 6.98
N SER A 185 -7.85 -6.92 6.13
CA SER A 185 -7.30 -5.84 5.31
C SER A 185 -6.88 -6.41 3.97
N ASN A 186 -7.47 -5.91 2.89
CA ASN A 186 -7.22 -6.37 1.54
C ASN A 186 -7.40 -5.22 0.53
N GLU A 187 -7.14 -5.54 -0.73
CA GLU A 187 -7.32 -4.66 -1.88
C GLU A 187 -8.09 -5.41 -2.96
N TRP A 188 -8.81 -4.69 -3.80
CA TRP A 188 -9.43 -5.26 -4.98
C TRP A 188 -9.11 -4.50 -6.25
N ASN A 189 -9.20 -5.24 -7.37
CA ASN A 189 -9.16 -4.73 -8.73
C ASN A 189 -10.34 -5.34 -9.47
N LEU A 190 -11.43 -4.60 -9.63
CA LEU A 190 -12.68 -5.12 -10.17
C LEU A 190 -13.02 -4.50 -11.51
N ALA A 191 -13.45 -5.32 -12.44
CA ALA A 191 -14.16 -4.85 -13.63
C ALA A 191 -15.56 -4.35 -13.25
N THR A 192 -16.15 -3.48 -14.04
CA THR A 192 -17.54 -3.04 -13.88
C THR A 192 -18.50 -4.22 -13.73
N GLY A 193 -19.25 -4.22 -12.66
CA GLY A 193 -20.23 -5.24 -12.32
C GLY A 193 -19.66 -6.48 -11.61
N ALA A 194 -18.35 -6.61 -11.46
CA ALA A 194 -17.75 -7.63 -10.59
C ALA A 194 -17.91 -7.27 -9.11
N LYS A 195 -17.80 -8.28 -8.26
CA LYS A 195 -17.97 -8.15 -6.80
C LYS A 195 -16.72 -8.60 -6.08
N ALA A 196 -16.32 -7.88 -5.03
CA ALA A 196 -15.41 -8.38 -3.99
C ALA A 196 -16.25 -8.78 -2.76
N THR A 197 -16.14 -10.02 -2.30
CA THR A 197 -17.02 -10.59 -1.29
C THR A 197 -16.26 -11.00 -0.05
N LEU A 198 -16.73 -10.57 1.11
CA LEU A 198 -16.28 -10.94 2.45
C LEU A 198 -17.41 -11.69 3.16
N VAL A 199 -17.10 -12.81 3.79
CA VAL A 199 -18.06 -13.58 4.58
C VAL A 199 -17.75 -13.44 6.06
N ILE A 200 -18.75 -13.03 6.86
CA ILE A 200 -18.61 -12.92 8.31
C ILE A 200 -19.64 -13.79 8.99
N ALA A 201 -19.18 -14.79 9.74
CA ALA A 201 -20.04 -15.57 10.62
C ALA A 201 -20.10 -14.89 11.99
N LYS A 202 -21.31 -14.48 12.41
CA LYS A 202 -21.57 -13.96 13.74
C LYS A 202 -22.11 -15.09 14.62
N ASP A 203 -21.40 -15.36 15.68
CA ASP A 203 -21.87 -16.28 16.72
C ASP A 203 -22.94 -15.60 17.60
N LYS A 204 -23.67 -16.39 18.38
CA LYS A 204 -24.73 -15.92 19.30
C LYS A 204 -24.15 -15.12 20.47
#